data_5fba4a81da38c5a6cc44337adbae708f
#
_entry.id   5fba4a81da38c5a6cc44337adbae708f
#
_cell.length_a   1.000
_cell.length_b   1.000
_cell.length_c   1.000
_cell.angle_alpha   90.00
_cell.angle_beta   90.00
_cell.angle_gamma   90.00
#
_symmetry.space_group_name_H-M   'P 1'
#
loop_
_entity.id
_entity.type
_entity.pdbx_description
1 polymer ?
#
loop_
_entity_poly.entity_id
_entity_poly.type
_entity_poly.pdbx_seq_one_letter_code
_entity_poly.pdbx_strand_id
1 'polypeptide(L)'
;MLESKFSRSILQGASALALVIASLCASAASDKPGEGVKVTPIFPSIAEERFRGEVAMEGLRELGYKVQEPKETEYGVMMVALANGDADFTVHLWEKLHDKFYQQAGGDEVMVKTGNILPGVSQGYLIDKKTADQYNIKYITDLKKPEIAKLFDTDGDGKADMTGCNPGWGCELVIAHHMKAYDLGKTVNVNQGSYFALMADTITRYKEGKPILYFTWVPQWIASVLVEGKDVVWLEVPKTDLPDGNNDVDTMYQGKNLGFAVDKVVAVLNKDFAEDNPAAVKFLSLVQISTADESNQNLKMQQGEKKPADITRHAKEWVVAHRQQFDEWLQASRAAATQASK
;
A
#
# COMPACT_ATOMS: atom_id res chain seq x y z
N MET A 1 109.64 -13.70 -4.14
CA MET A 1 109.21 -12.36 -3.60
C MET A 1 107.79 -12.13 -4.00
N LEU A 2 106.97 -12.15 -3.01
CA LEU A 2 105.83 -11.25 -2.77
C LEU A 2 104.84 -11.07 -3.91
N GLU A 3 103.57 -11.10 -3.78
CA GLU A 3 102.52 -11.22 -2.74
C GLU A 3 101.20 -11.43 -3.46
N SER A 4 100.46 -12.37 -3.07
CA SER A 4 99.08 -12.34 -2.56
C SER A 4 98.25 -11.10 -2.92
N LYS A 5 97.13 -11.30 -3.53
CA LYS A 5 95.92 -10.64 -3.04
C LYS A 5 94.63 -11.40 -3.53
N PHE A 6 93.88 -11.79 -2.56
CA PHE A 6 92.54 -12.24 -2.62
C PHE A 6 91.58 -11.25 -3.33
N SER A 7 90.73 -11.74 -4.16
CA SER A 7 89.53 -11.00 -4.53
C SER A 7 88.34 -11.85 -4.30
N ARG A 8 87.59 -11.45 -3.30
CA ARG A 8 86.26 -12.09 -2.98
C ARG A 8 85.24 -11.55 -3.94
N SER A 9 84.62 -12.48 -4.68
CA SER A 9 83.42 -12.23 -5.44
C SER A 9 82.24 -12.28 -4.52
N ILE A 10 81.60 -11.13 -4.34
CA ILE A 10 80.28 -10.98 -3.64
C ILE A 10 79.22 -11.33 -4.65
N LEU A 11 78.54 -12.49 -4.45
CA LEU A 11 77.28 -12.76 -5.10
C LEU A 11 76.20 -11.86 -4.49
N GLN A 12 75.75 -10.89 -5.25
CA GLN A 12 74.55 -10.16 -4.93
C GLN A 12 73.36 -10.93 -5.47
N GLY A 13 72.64 -11.61 -4.58
CA GLY A 13 71.30 -12.18 -4.83
C GLY A 13 70.28 -11.06 -4.95
N ALA A 14 69.81 -10.81 -6.15
CA ALA A 14 68.64 -9.94 -6.38
C ALA A 14 67.37 -10.76 -6.04
N SER A 15 66.84 -10.53 -4.82
CA SER A 15 65.52 -10.99 -4.47
C SER A 15 64.47 -10.11 -5.19
N ALA A 16 63.95 -10.60 -6.28
CA ALA A 16 62.76 -10.02 -6.96
C ALA A 16 61.54 -10.19 -6.05
N LEU A 17 61.23 -9.17 -5.30
CA LEU A 17 59.97 -9.07 -4.54
C LEU A 17 58.85 -8.80 -5.53
N ALA A 18 58.22 -9.87 -6.01
CA ALA A 18 56.98 -9.74 -6.82
C ALA A 18 55.87 -9.25 -5.91
N LEU A 19 55.58 -7.93 -5.94
CA LEU A 19 54.37 -7.35 -5.42
C LEU A 19 53.20 -7.88 -6.31
N VAL A 20 52.50 -8.88 -5.80
CA VAL A 20 51.18 -9.24 -6.31
C VAL A 20 50.23 -8.15 -5.79
N ILE A 21 50.02 -7.10 -6.58
CA ILE A 21 48.93 -6.19 -6.42
C ILE A 21 47.68 -6.99 -6.83
N ALA A 22 47.04 -7.64 -5.86
CA ALA A 22 45.69 -8.10 -6.02
C ALA A 22 44.81 -6.84 -6.16
N SER A 23 44.57 -6.42 -7.39
CA SER A 23 43.56 -5.43 -7.71
C SER A 23 42.22 -6.04 -7.27
N LEU A 24 41.77 -5.72 -6.07
CA LEU A 24 40.36 -5.83 -5.73
C LEU A 24 39.64 -4.87 -6.70
N CYS A 25 39.18 -5.38 -7.82
CA CYS A 25 38.11 -4.75 -8.56
C CYS A 25 36.86 -4.82 -7.66
N ALA A 26 36.78 -3.92 -6.71
CA ALA A 26 35.48 -3.55 -6.17
C ALA A 26 34.73 -2.97 -7.39
N SER A 27 33.87 -3.77 -8.01
CA SER A 27 32.90 -3.25 -8.98
C SER A 27 32.17 -2.14 -8.25
N ALA A 28 32.47 -0.89 -8.60
CA ALA A 28 31.69 0.24 -8.11
C ALA A 28 30.24 -0.04 -8.49
N ALA A 29 29.33 -0.04 -7.50
CA ALA A 29 27.93 -0.17 -7.78
C ALA A 29 27.55 0.87 -8.83
N SER A 30 26.85 0.45 -9.89
CA SER A 30 26.36 1.43 -10.86
C SER A 30 25.45 2.41 -10.15
N ASP A 31 25.67 3.70 -10.36
CA ASP A 31 24.77 4.74 -9.83
C ASP A 31 23.36 4.61 -10.42
N LYS A 32 23.25 3.96 -11.58
CA LYS A 32 21.99 3.75 -12.33
C LYS A 32 21.83 2.28 -12.73
N PRO A 33 21.55 1.38 -11.77
CA PRO A 33 21.41 -0.06 -12.09
C PRO A 33 20.25 -0.38 -13.04
N GLY A 34 19.25 0.52 -13.16
CA GLY A 34 18.12 0.39 -14.07
C GLY A 34 18.32 1.05 -15.44
N GLU A 35 19.55 1.49 -15.79
CA GLU A 35 19.79 2.17 -17.07
C GLU A 35 19.45 1.26 -18.26
N GLY A 36 18.61 1.79 -19.17
CA GLY A 36 18.12 1.05 -20.34
C GLY A 36 16.89 0.19 -20.08
N VAL A 37 16.53 -0.08 -18.84
CA VAL A 37 15.36 -0.90 -18.48
C VAL A 37 14.10 -0.05 -18.47
N LYS A 38 13.09 -0.49 -19.23
CA LYS A 38 11.75 0.08 -19.23
C LYS A 38 10.92 -0.57 -18.13
N VAL A 39 10.15 0.23 -17.37
CA VAL A 39 9.31 -0.25 -16.28
C VAL A 39 7.88 0.30 -16.46
N THR A 40 6.91 -0.59 -16.43
CA THR A 40 5.49 -0.28 -16.60
C THR A 40 4.75 -0.49 -15.27
N PRO A 41 4.46 0.58 -14.51
CA PRO A 41 3.66 0.48 -13.29
C PRO A 41 2.18 0.27 -13.60
N ILE A 42 1.45 -0.33 -12.65
CA ILE A 42 -0.01 -0.46 -12.71
C ILE A 42 -0.63 -0.10 -11.35
N PHE A 43 -1.65 0.76 -11.38
CA PHE A 43 -2.29 1.33 -10.20
C PHE A 43 -3.78 1.01 -10.18
N PRO A 44 -4.41 0.99 -8.99
CA PRO A 44 -5.87 0.98 -8.93
C PRO A 44 -6.45 2.30 -9.42
N SER A 45 -7.69 2.25 -9.94
CA SER A 45 -8.44 3.44 -10.38
C SER A 45 -8.95 4.27 -9.18
N ILE A 46 -8.10 4.46 -8.15
CA ILE A 46 -8.38 5.19 -6.92
C ILE A 46 -7.34 6.32 -6.81
N ALA A 47 -7.77 7.54 -7.10
CA ALA A 47 -6.86 8.68 -7.15
C ALA A 47 -6.12 8.93 -5.81
N GLU A 48 -6.76 8.64 -4.68
CA GLU A 48 -6.23 8.78 -3.34
C GLU A 48 -5.03 7.86 -3.06
N GLU A 49 -4.89 6.80 -3.83
CA GLU A 49 -3.78 5.87 -3.70
C GLU A 49 -2.59 6.20 -4.59
N ARG A 50 -2.76 7.10 -5.56
CA ARG A 50 -1.74 7.44 -6.57
C ARG A 50 -0.44 7.96 -5.94
N PHE A 51 -0.50 8.66 -4.83
CA PHE A 51 0.66 9.32 -4.21
C PHE A 51 1.80 8.34 -3.90
N ARG A 52 1.52 7.22 -3.28
CA ARG A 52 2.55 6.22 -2.95
C ARG A 52 3.17 5.58 -4.20
N GLY A 53 2.39 5.46 -5.26
CA GLY A 53 2.89 5.02 -6.56
C GLY A 53 3.86 6.03 -7.18
N GLU A 54 3.53 7.33 -7.12
CA GLU A 54 4.42 8.39 -7.62
C GLU A 54 5.73 8.46 -6.84
N VAL A 55 5.71 8.28 -5.50
CA VAL A 55 6.93 8.20 -4.67
C VAL A 55 7.79 7.00 -5.08
N ALA A 56 7.18 5.83 -5.31
CA ALA A 56 7.88 4.64 -5.77
C ALA A 56 8.49 4.85 -7.17
N MET A 57 7.74 5.45 -8.08
CA MET A 57 8.22 5.75 -9.43
C MET A 57 9.40 6.74 -9.43
N GLU A 58 9.40 7.73 -8.53
CA GLU A 58 10.50 8.70 -8.44
C GLU A 58 11.81 8.00 -8.05
N GLY A 59 11.79 7.07 -7.10
CA GLY A 59 12.99 6.32 -6.74
C GLY A 59 13.48 5.38 -7.85
N LEU A 60 12.58 4.73 -8.57
CA LEU A 60 12.97 3.94 -9.72
C LEU A 60 13.60 4.81 -10.83
N ARG A 61 13.10 6.04 -11.05
CA ARG A 61 13.73 7.00 -11.97
C ARG A 61 15.14 7.39 -11.51
N GLU A 62 15.34 7.64 -10.22
CA GLU A 62 16.66 7.94 -9.67
C GLU A 62 17.65 6.76 -9.74
N LEU A 63 17.15 5.52 -9.74
CA LEU A 63 17.93 4.32 -10.01
C LEU A 63 18.20 4.09 -11.51
N GLY A 64 17.71 4.99 -12.39
CA GLY A 64 17.96 4.95 -13.84
C GLY A 64 16.92 4.21 -14.67
N TYR A 65 15.87 3.67 -14.09
CA TYR A 65 14.79 3.02 -14.82
C TYR A 65 14.00 4.01 -15.68
N LYS A 66 13.61 3.57 -16.88
CA LYS A 66 12.70 4.33 -17.76
C LYS A 66 11.24 4.02 -17.37
N VAL A 67 10.77 4.67 -16.32
CA VAL A 67 9.42 4.46 -15.77
C VAL A 67 8.39 5.08 -16.69
N GLN A 68 7.42 4.25 -17.13
CA GLN A 68 6.30 4.66 -17.99
C GLN A 68 5.19 5.30 -17.15
N GLU A 69 4.21 5.93 -17.84
CA GLU A 69 2.97 6.32 -17.18
C GLU A 69 2.24 5.07 -16.65
N PRO A 70 1.67 5.14 -15.44
CA PRO A 70 0.98 3.99 -14.87
C PRO A 70 -0.27 3.65 -15.67
N LYS A 71 -0.51 2.35 -15.86
CA LYS A 71 -1.83 1.86 -16.27
C LYS A 71 -2.76 1.91 -15.07
N GLU A 72 -4.03 2.20 -15.29
CA GLU A 72 -5.04 2.26 -14.21
C GLU A 72 -6.14 1.23 -14.46
N THR A 73 -6.50 0.45 -13.42
CA THR A 73 -7.56 -0.58 -13.52
C THR A 73 -8.04 -1.02 -12.12
N GLU A 74 -8.97 -1.96 -12.06
CA GLU A 74 -9.43 -2.57 -10.81
C GLU A 74 -8.47 -3.66 -10.32
N TYR A 75 -8.47 -3.95 -9.02
CA TYR A 75 -7.50 -4.83 -8.34
C TYR A 75 -7.38 -6.23 -8.95
N GLY A 76 -8.50 -6.88 -9.29
CA GLY A 76 -8.46 -8.21 -9.90
C GLY A 76 -7.76 -8.22 -11.26
N VAL A 77 -8.06 -7.23 -12.11
CA VAL A 77 -7.42 -7.06 -13.42
C VAL A 77 -5.94 -6.67 -13.27
N MET A 78 -5.63 -5.84 -12.26
CA MET A 78 -4.25 -5.46 -11.93
C MET A 78 -3.38 -6.68 -11.62
N MET A 79 -3.86 -7.63 -10.81
CA MET A 79 -3.12 -8.85 -10.50
C MET A 79 -2.92 -9.74 -11.73
N VAL A 80 -3.94 -9.87 -12.59
CA VAL A 80 -3.81 -10.63 -13.85
C VAL A 80 -2.78 -9.97 -14.78
N ALA A 81 -2.76 -8.64 -14.89
CA ALA A 81 -1.80 -7.92 -15.74
C ALA A 81 -0.35 -8.10 -15.24
N LEU A 82 -0.13 -8.09 -13.91
CA LEU A 82 1.17 -8.39 -13.32
C LEU A 82 1.60 -9.83 -13.56
N ALA A 83 0.71 -10.80 -13.36
CA ALA A 83 0.98 -12.21 -13.58
C ALA A 83 1.39 -12.50 -15.04
N ASN A 84 0.77 -11.83 -16.00
CA ASN A 84 1.06 -11.98 -17.42
C ASN A 84 2.29 -11.19 -17.92
N GLY A 85 2.90 -10.32 -17.09
CA GLY A 85 3.97 -9.41 -17.52
C GLY A 85 3.50 -8.23 -18.38
N ASP A 86 2.19 -7.94 -18.39
CA ASP A 86 1.65 -6.74 -19.05
C ASP A 86 1.98 -5.46 -18.27
N ALA A 87 2.34 -5.61 -16.99
CA ALA A 87 2.87 -4.59 -16.10
C ALA A 87 3.95 -5.22 -15.20
N ASP A 88 4.87 -4.41 -14.71
CA ASP A 88 6.04 -4.88 -13.97
C ASP A 88 5.85 -4.81 -12.47
N PHE A 89 5.15 -3.79 -11.96
CA PHE A 89 4.92 -3.66 -10.51
C PHE A 89 3.69 -2.83 -10.16
N THR A 90 3.24 -3.03 -8.92
CA THR A 90 2.35 -2.16 -8.17
C THR A 90 2.83 -1.99 -6.73
N VAL A 91 2.40 -0.91 -6.05
CA VAL A 91 2.62 -0.67 -4.61
C VAL A 91 1.29 -0.48 -3.87
N HIS A 92 0.25 -1.20 -4.29
CA HIS A 92 -1.12 -0.94 -3.89
C HIS A 92 -1.87 -2.17 -3.36
N LEU A 93 -1.18 -3.32 -3.21
CA LEU A 93 -1.84 -4.52 -2.72
C LEU A 93 -2.02 -4.44 -1.19
N TRP A 94 -3.26 -4.35 -0.73
CA TRP A 94 -3.60 -4.65 0.65
C TRP A 94 -3.46 -6.16 0.83
N GLU A 95 -2.45 -6.58 1.59
CA GLU A 95 -1.93 -7.94 1.55
C GLU A 95 -2.98 -9.00 1.88
N LYS A 96 -3.81 -8.74 2.90
CA LYS A 96 -4.85 -9.68 3.33
C LYS A 96 -6.16 -9.46 2.58
N LEU A 97 -6.56 -8.19 2.39
CA LEU A 97 -7.82 -7.85 1.72
C LEU A 97 -7.88 -8.36 0.29
N HIS A 98 -6.75 -8.27 -0.43
CA HIS A 98 -6.68 -8.63 -1.85
C HIS A 98 -6.01 -9.99 -2.08
N ASP A 99 -5.75 -10.79 -1.02
CA ASP A 99 -5.08 -12.09 -1.17
C ASP A 99 -5.80 -13.00 -2.16
N LYS A 100 -7.14 -13.00 -2.16
CA LYS A 100 -7.92 -13.77 -3.13
C LYS A 100 -7.62 -13.41 -4.58
N PHE A 101 -7.49 -12.12 -4.91
CA PHE A 101 -7.13 -11.68 -6.27
C PHE A 101 -5.70 -12.10 -6.62
N TYR A 102 -4.78 -11.99 -5.66
CA TYR A 102 -3.40 -12.41 -5.82
C TYR A 102 -3.27 -13.90 -6.10
N GLN A 103 -3.93 -14.75 -5.29
CA GLN A 103 -3.90 -16.21 -5.46
C GLN A 103 -4.57 -16.65 -6.76
N GLN A 104 -5.71 -16.07 -7.12
CA GLN A 104 -6.42 -16.39 -8.36
C GLN A 104 -5.63 -16.03 -9.62
N ALA A 105 -4.75 -15.03 -9.55
CA ALA A 105 -3.86 -14.65 -10.65
C ALA A 105 -2.58 -15.51 -10.75
N GLY A 106 -2.38 -16.48 -9.85
CA GLY A 106 -1.22 -17.36 -9.84
C GLY A 106 -0.26 -17.21 -8.65
N GLY A 107 -0.49 -16.21 -7.79
CA GLY A 107 0.24 -16.05 -6.52
C GLY A 107 1.76 -15.98 -6.66
N ASP A 108 2.46 -16.61 -5.72
CA ASP A 108 3.93 -16.63 -5.66
C ASP A 108 4.60 -17.42 -6.81
N GLU A 109 3.83 -18.15 -7.63
CA GLU A 109 4.37 -18.83 -8.80
C GLU A 109 4.80 -17.85 -9.89
N VAL A 110 4.07 -16.74 -10.06
CA VAL A 110 4.24 -15.77 -11.15
C VAL A 110 4.47 -14.33 -10.68
N MET A 111 4.34 -14.05 -9.40
CA MET A 111 4.52 -12.72 -8.80
C MET A 111 5.34 -12.80 -7.52
N VAL A 112 5.90 -11.66 -7.10
CA VAL A 112 6.66 -11.50 -5.85
C VAL A 112 6.05 -10.39 -5.02
N LYS A 113 5.63 -10.69 -3.78
CA LYS A 113 5.25 -9.68 -2.78
C LYS A 113 6.47 -9.21 -2.00
N THR A 114 6.60 -7.91 -1.77
CA THR A 114 7.70 -7.35 -0.97
C THR A 114 7.32 -6.07 -0.26
N GLY A 115 8.07 -5.73 0.78
CA GLY A 115 7.99 -4.45 1.48
C GLY A 115 6.79 -4.32 2.42
N ASN A 116 6.66 -3.09 2.93
CA ASN A 116 5.57 -2.62 3.78
C ASN A 116 5.34 -1.15 3.47
N ILE A 117 4.77 -0.88 2.31
CA ILE A 117 4.61 0.47 1.73
C ILE A 117 3.81 1.37 2.66
N LEU A 118 2.72 0.84 3.22
CA LEU A 118 1.84 1.57 4.13
C LEU A 118 1.39 0.62 5.25
N PRO A 119 1.97 0.73 6.45
CA PRO A 119 1.64 -0.13 7.58
C PRO A 119 0.37 0.30 8.31
N GLY A 120 -0.29 -0.65 8.97
CA GLY A 120 -1.33 -0.38 9.95
C GLY A 120 -2.61 0.21 9.36
N VAL A 121 -2.94 -0.20 8.14
CA VAL A 121 -4.21 0.17 7.49
C VAL A 121 -5.36 -0.68 8.05
N SER A 122 -6.55 -0.09 8.14
CA SER A 122 -7.74 -0.77 8.66
C SER A 122 -9.00 -0.28 7.96
N GLN A 123 -10.09 -1.01 8.14
CA GLN A 123 -11.39 -0.74 7.55
C GLN A 123 -12.49 -1.00 8.56
N GLY A 124 -13.67 -0.44 8.34
CA GLY A 124 -14.80 -0.69 9.21
C GLY A 124 -16.05 0.13 8.88
N TYR A 125 -17.01 0.02 9.75
CA TYR A 125 -18.28 0.74 9.67
C TYR A 125 -18.34 1.85 10.69
N LEU A 126 -18.88 3.01 10.30
CA LEU A 126 -19.08 4.14 11.21
C LEU A 126 -20.51 4.65 11.12
N ILE A 127 -20.94 5.24 12.26
CA ILE A 127 -22.16 6.04 12.34
C ILE A 127 -21.83 7.38 12.99
N ASP A 128 -22.74 8.36 12.85
CA ASP A 128 -22.60 9.61 13.57
C ASP A 128 -22.66 9.39 15.09
N LYS A 129 -21.78 10.09 15.79
CA LYS A 129 -21.64 9.95 17.26
C LYS A 129 -22.91 10.35 18.01
N LYS A 130 -23.65 11.35 17.53
CA LYS A 130 -24.88 11.79 18.14
C LYS A 130 -25.91 10.66 18.21
N THR A 131 -26.13 9.96 17.11
CA THR A 131 -27.07 8.83 17.05
C THR A 131 -26.54 7.65 17.87
N ALA A 132 -25.23 7.36 17.79
CA ALA A 132 -24.61 6.31 18.60
C ALA A 132 -24.85 6.52 20.11
N ASP A 133 -24.57 7.72 20.61
CA ASP A 133 -24.72 8.08 22.02
C ASP A 133 -26.20 8.07 22.45
N GLN A 134 -27.09 8.62 21.62
CA GLN A 134 -28.52 8.73 21.95
C GLN A 134 -29.22 7.36 22.08
N TYR A 135 -28.84 6.40 21.23
CA TYR A 135 -29.46 5.08 21.15
C TYR A 135 -28.57 3.95 21.69
N ASN A 136 -27.38 4.29 22.25
CA ASN A 136 -26.39 3.36 22.78
C ASN A 136 -26.03 2.26 21.76
N ILE A 137 -25.76 2.67 20.50
CA ILE A 137 -25.35 1.79 19.40
C ILE A 137 -23.84 1.60 19.46
N LYS A 138 -23.38 0.36 19.55
CA LYS A 138 -21.95 0.01 19.62
C LYS A 138 -21.53 -1.01 18.58
N TYR A 139 -22.44 -1.91 18.22
CA TYR A 139 -22.15 -3.02 17.32
C TYR A 139 -22.93 -2.87 16.02
N ILE A 140 -22.36 -3.33 14.92
CA ILE A 140 -23.06 -3.41 13.65
C ILE A 140 -24.35 -4.25 13.76
N THR A 141 -24.36 -5.22 14.68
CA THR A 141 -25.54 -6.07 14.96
C THR A 141 -26.66 -5.37 15.71
N ASP A 142 -26.45 -4.18 16.26
CA ASP A 142 -27.54 -3.36 16.81
C ASP A 142 -28.55 -2.96 15.71
N LEU A 143 -28.07 -2.87 14.46
CA LEU A 143 -28.91 -2.62 13.27
C LEU A 143 -29.90 -3.74 12.96
N LYS A 144 -29.85 -4.90 13.65
CA LYS A 144 -30.90 -5.94 13.56
C LYS A 144 -32.25 -5.50 14.14
N LYS A 145 -32.21 -4.51 15.05
CA LYS A 145 -33.42 -3.95 15.65
C LYS A 145 -34.06 -3.00 14.63
N PRO A 146 -35.32 -3.29 14.19
CA PRO A 146 -35.96 -2.44 13.18
C PRO A 146 -36.06 -0.96 13.56
N GLU A 147 -36.24 -0.66 14.84
CA GLU A 147 -36.28 0.71 15.36
C GLU A 147 -34.94 1.44 15.25
N ILE A 148 -33.81 0.71 15.30
CA ILE A 148 -32.45 1.28 15.08
C ILE A 148 -32.18 1.39 13.59
N ALA A 149 -32.45 0.34 12.80
CA ALA A 149 -32.26 0.36 11.35
C ALA A 149 -32.97 1.56 10.71
N LYS A 150 -34.22 1.81 11.11
CA LYS A 150 -35.05 2.90 10.59
C LYS A 150 -34.44 4.31 10.82
N LEU A 151 -33.53 4.48 11.77
CA LEU A 151 -32.85 5.78 11.97
C LEU A 151 -31.98 6.15 10.75
N PHE A 152 -31.46 5.14 10.06
CA PHE A 152 -30.55 5.28 8.93
C PHE A 152 -31.26 5.03 7.58
N ASP A 153 -32.58 4.83 7.59
CA ASP A 153 -33.42 4.69 6.40
C ASP A 153 -33.47 6.01 5.63
N THR A 154 -33.08 5.98 4.36
CA THR A 154 -33.03 7.19 3.52
C THR A 154 -34.04 7.21 2.41
N ASP A 155 -34.64 6.05 2.07
CA ASP A 155 -35.59 5.89 0.97
C ASP A 155 -37.00 5.47 1.43
N GLY A 156 -37.16 5.13 2.73
CA GLY A 156 -38.48 4.82 3.34
C GLY A 156 -38.86 3.34 3.26
N ASP A 157 -37.94 2.45 2.97
CA ASP A 157 -38.20 0.98 2.90
C ASP A 157 -38.15 0.30 4.28
N GLY A 158 -37.75 1.01 5.32
CA GLY A 158 -37.65 0.56 6.70
C GLY A 158 -36.33 -0.10 7.07
N LYS A 159 -35.35 -0.11 6.19
CA LYS A 159 -34.00 -0.63 6.43
C LYS A 159 -32.99 0.51 6.57
N ALA A 160 -31.87 0.20 7.19
CA ALA A 160 -30.73 1.09 7.23
C ALA A 160 -30.02 1.11 5.87
N ASP A 161 -29.75 2.29 5.34
CA ASP A 161 -28.97 2.49 4.13
C ASP A 161 -27.51 2.74 4.49
N MET A 162 -26.66 1.77 4.22
CA MET A 162 -25.23 1.87 4.45
C MET A 162 -24.51 2.25 3.16
N THR A 163 -23.77 3.35 3.16
CA THR A 163 -22.81 3.62 2.09
C THR A 163 -21.71 2.56 2.11
N GLY A 164 -21.70 1.70 1.09
CA GLY A 164 -20.71 0.64 0.88
C GLY A 164 -19.56 1.07 -0.03
N CYS A 165 -18.70 0.13 -0.38
CA CYS A 165 -17.61 0.39 -1.32
C CYS A 165 -17.98 0.06 -2.78
N ASN A 166 -17.09 0.42 -3.73
CA ASN A 166 -17.32 0.14 -5.14
C ASN A 166 -17.43 -1.37 -5.39
N PRO A 167 -18.28 -1.78 -6.33
CA PRO A 167 -18.21 -3.11 -6.89
C PRO A 167 -16.82 -3.45 -7.44
N GLY A 168 -16.33 -4.66 -7.20
CA GLY A 168 -15.01 -5.12 -7.62
C GLY A 168 -13.87 -4.78 -6.65
N TRP A 169 -14.11 -4.00 -5.59
CA TRP A 169 -13.13 -3.80 -4.54
C TRP A 169 -13.14 -4.97 -3.54
N GLY A 170 -11.99 -5.24 -2.88
CA GLY A 170 -11.90 -6.32 -1.89
C GLY A 170 -12.89 -6.18 -0.72
N CYS A 171 -13.19 -4.95 -0.31
CA CYS A 171 -14.17 -4.66 0.74
C CYS A 171 -15.59 -5.15 0.40
N GLU A 172 -15.99 -5.20 -0.88
CA GLU A 172 -17.27 -5.73 -1.29
C GLU A 172 -17.48 -7.18 -0.81
N LEU A 173 -16.44 -8.00 -0.96
CA LEU A 173 -16.49 -9.40 -0.53
C LEU A 173 -16.68 -9.53 0.99
N VAL A 174 -15.95 -8.71 1.76
CA VAL A 174 -16.05 -8.71 3.23
C VAL A 174 -17.40 -8.18 3.69
N ILE A 175 -17.88 -7.07 3.14
CA ILE A 175 -19.17 -6.48 3.49
C ILE A 175 -20.30 -7.47 3.17
N ALA A 176 -20.30 -8.06 1.97
CA ALA A 176 -21.33 -9.06 1.57
C ALA A 176 -21.32 -10.29 2.48
N HIS A 177 -20.15 -10.72 2.93
CA HIS A 177 -19.99 -11.79 3.91
C HIS A 177 -20.58 -11.38 5.27
N HIS A 178 -20.23 -10.20 5.79
CA HIS A 178 -20.72 -9.68 7.07
C HIS A 178 -22.24 -9.54 7.10
N MET A 179 -22.87 -9.11 5.99
CA MET A 179 -24.34 -9.03 5.89
C MET A 179 -25.00 -10.39 6.12
N LYS A 180 -24.37 -11.47 5.68
CA LYS A 180 -24.83 -12.85 5.91
C LYS A 180 -24.45 -13.37 7.28
N ALA A 181 -23.16 -13.28 7.65
CA ALA A 181 -22.61 -13.86 8.89
C ALA A 181 -23.24 -13.25 10.14
N TYR A 182 -23.57 -11.96 10.10
CA TYR A 182 -24.23 -11.26 11.20
C TYR A 182 -25.75 -11.12 11.03
N ASP A 183 -26.37 -11.78 10.02
CA ASP A 183 -27.83 -11.74 9.76
C ASP A 183 -28.39 -10.31 9.67
N LEU A 184 -27.74 -9.47 8.87
CA LEU A 184 -28.07 -8.04 8.68
C LEU A 184 -28.91 -7.79 7.41
N GLY A 185 -28.96 -8.73 6.46
CA GLY A 185 -29.59 -8.51 5.15
C GLY A 185 -31.10 -8.22 5.17
N LYS A 186 -31.76 -8.44 6.33
CA LYS A 186 -33.18 -8.10 6.50
C LYS A 186 -33.41 -6.65 6.89
N THR A 187 -32.39 -6.01 7.50
CA THR A 187 -32.51 -4.69 8.11
C THR A 187 -31.50 -3.66 7.59
N VAL A 188 -30.55 -4.09 6.75
CA VAL A 188 -29.52 -3.22 6.15
C VAL A 188 -29.49 -3.42 4.65
N ASN A 189 -29.56 -2.33 3.91
CA ASN A 189 -29.22 -2.22 2.50
C ASN A 189 -27.81 -1.69 2.36
N VAL A 190 -26.99 -2.30 1.51
CA VAL A 190 -25.65 -1.81 1.17
C VAL A 190 -25.72 -1.07 -0.15
N ASN A 191 -25.63 0.24 -0.11
CA ASN A 191 -25.63 1.09 -1.29
C ASN A 191 -24.25 1.04 -1.94
N GLN A 192 -24.16 0.42 -3.11
CA GLN A 192 -22.93 0.27 -3.89
C GLN A 192 -22.95 1.19 -5.11
N GLY A 193 -21.77 1.70 -5.47
CA GLY A 193 -21.62 2.62 -6.58
C GLY A 193 -20.28 3.35 -6.51
N SER A 194 -20.20 4.54 -7.09
CA SER A 194 -19.04 5.41 -6.91
C SER A 194 -18.93 5.84 -5.44
N TYR A 195 -18.00 5.25 -4.69
CA TYR A 195 -17.82 5.46 -3.26
C TYR A 195 -17.75 6.95 -2.90
N PHE A 196 -16.94 7.72 -3.61
CA PHE A 196 -16.77 9.15 -3.30
C PHE A 196 -18.01 10.00 -3.61
N ALA A 197 -18.83 9.59 -4.58
CA ALA A 197 -20.13 10.22 -4.82
C ALA A 197 -21.10 9.90 -3.67
N LEU A 198 -21.21 8.63 -3.28
CA LEU A 198 -22.04 8.22 -2.13
C LEU A 198 -21.58 8.88 -0.83
N MET A 199 -20.26 9.03 -0.61
CA MET A 199 -19.74 9.72 0.56
C MET A 199 -20.02 11.23 0.55
N ALA A 200 -20.09 11.88 -0.62
CA ALA A 200 -20.52 13.28 -0.70
C ALA A 200 -21.95 13.46 -0.19
N ASP A 201 -22.86 12.54 -0.55
CA ASP A 201 -24.23 12.52 -0.04
C ASP A 201 -24.26 12.22 1.47
N THR A 202 -23.47 11.25 1.94
CA THR A 202 -23.33 10.91 3.37
C THR A 202 -22.86 12.11 4.18
N ILE A 203 -21.84 12.84 3.72
CA ILE A 203 -21.33 14.05 4.38
C ILE A 203 -22.37 15.16 4.37
N THR A 204 -23.15 15.30 3.29
CA THR A 204 -24.23 16.30 3.21
C THR A 204 -25.32 16.00 4.24
N ARG A 205 -25.75 14.72 4.35
CA ARG A 205 -26.69 14.29 5.38
C ARG A 205 -26.20 14.60 6.80
N TYR A 206 -24.92 14.31 7.07
CA TYR A 206 -24.30 14.64 8.36
C TYR A 206 -24.39 16.14 8.67
N LYS A 207 -24.04 17.01 7.70
CA LYS A 207 -24.13 18.47 7.85
C LYS A 207 -25.54 18.96 8.08
N GLU A 208 -26.55 18.23 7.59
CA GLU A 208 -27.97 18.49 7.88
C GLU A 208 -28.42 17.97 9.26
N GLY A 209 -27.52 17.37 10.03
CA GLY A 209 -27.81 16.79 11.35
C GLY A 209 -28.58 15.47 11.31
N LYS A 210 -28.65 14.81 10.15
CA LYS A 210 -29.29 13.51 9.93
C LYS A 210 -28.35 12.36 10.27
N PRO A 211 -28.86 11.20 10.74
CA PRO A 211 -28.07 10.00 10.96
C PRO A 211 -27.39 9.51 9.68
N ILE A 212 -26.17 9.01 9.81
CA ILE A 212 -25.37 8.43 8.73
C ILE A 212 -24.79 7.07 9.12
N LEU A 213 -24.72 6.17 8.16
CA LEU A 213 -24.08 4.84 8.27
C LEU A 213 -23.25 4.60 7.03
N TYR A 214 -21.95 4.32 7.20
CA TYR A 214 -21.06 4.15 6.07
C TYR A 214 -19.87 3.23 6.38
N PHE A 215 -19.32 2.64 5.34
CA PHE A 215 -18.04 1.96 5.33
C PHE A 215 -16.93 2.94 4.99
N THR A 216 -15.73 2.78 5.56
CA THR A 216 -14.53 3.50 5.16
C THR A 216 -13.26 2.73 5.56
N TRP A 217 -12.11 3.27 5.18
CA TRP A 217 -10.79 2.76 5.55
C TRP A 217 -9.88 3.87 6.07
N VAL A 218 -8.77 3.47 6.69
CA VAL A 218 -7.72 4.38 7.19
C VAL A 218 -6.38 3.95 6.55
N PRO A 219 -5.62 4.90 5.99
CA PRO A 219 -5.86 6.35 5.89
C PRO A 219 -6.83 6.74 4.78
N GLN A 220 -7.67 7.75 5.03
CA GLN A 220 -8.61 8.34 4.07
C GLN A 220 -8.92 9.78 4.48
N TRP A 221 -9.10 10.70 3.50
CA TRP A 221 -9.41 12.11 3.77
C TRP A 221 -10.73 12.33 4.53
N ILE A 222 -11.67 11.40 4.41
CA ILE A 222 -12.97 11.44 5.09
C ILE A 222 -12.77 11.57 6.60
N ALA A 223 -11.74 10.95 7.18
CA ALA A 223 -11.42 11.06 8.60
C ALA A 223 -11.03 12.48 9.05
N SER A 224 -10.69 13.39 8.13
CA SER A 224 -10.47 14.81 8.44
C SER A 224 -11.76 15.65 8.42
N VAL A 225 -12.83 15.12 7.81
CA VAL A 225 -14.15 15.78 7.72
C VAL A 225 -15.14 15.18 8.72
N LEU A 226 -15.11 13.87 8.88
CA LEU A 226 -15.88 13.10 9.86
C LEU A 226 -14.89 12.50 10.86
N VAL A 227 -14.56 13.29 11.88
CA VAL A 227 -13.50 12.98 12.86
C VAL A 227 -13.99 11.93 13.85
N GLU A 228 -13.29 10.80 13.94
CA GLU A 228 -13.60 9.73 14.91
C GLU A 228 -13.52 10.26 16.34
N GLY A 229 -14.46 9.83 17.17
CA GLY A 229 -14.59 10.25 18.57
C GLY A 229 -15.27 11.63 18.77
N LYS A 230 -15.30 12.48 17.72
CA LYS A 230 -15.96 13.78 17.73
C LYS A 230 -17.26 13.76 16.91
N ASP A 231 -17.17 13.40 15.65
CA ASP A 231 -18.27 13.45 14.68
C ASP A 231 -18.89 12.07 14.47
N VAL A 232 -18.07 11.04 14.48
CA VAL A 232 -18.44 9.64 14.20
C VAL A 232 -17.78 8.67 15.16
N VAL A 233 -18.28 7.44 15.20
CA VAL A 233 -17.71 6.33 15.95
C VAL A 233 -17.69 5.05 15.13
N TRP A 234 -16.66 4.23 15.35
CA TRP A 234 -16.58 2.88 14.80
C TRP A 234 -17.62 1.98 15.44
N LEU A 235 -18.31 1.21 14.62
CA LEU A 235 -19.12 0.08 15.04
C LEU A 235 -18.23 -1.16 15.15
N GLU A 236 -18.33 -1.85 16.27
CA GLU A 236 -17.68 -3.14 16.46
C GLU A 236 -18.48 -4.29 15.86
N VAL A 237 -17.80 -5.37 15.52
CA VAL A 237 -18.45 -6.66 15.22
C VAL A 237 -18.45 -7.56 16.46
N PRO A 238 -19.44 -8.45 16.66
CA PRO A 238 -19.51 -9.30 17.85
C PRO A 238 -18.44 -10.38 17.89
N LYS A 239 -17.89 -10.75 16.74
CA LYS A 239 -16.82 -11.71 16.52
C LYS A 239 -16.18 -11.46 15.17
N THR A 240 -14.94 -11.83 14.98
CA THR A 240 -14.33 -11.89 13.65
C THR A 240 -15.01 -12.99 12.81
N ASP A 241 -15.44 -12.64 11.59
CA ASP A 241 -16.06 -13.57 10.65
C ASP A 241 -15.77 -13.08 9.24
N LEU A 242 -14.71 -13.60 8.64
CA LEU A 242 -14.19 -13.16 7.34
C LEU A 242 -14.49 -14.19 6.25
N PRO A 243 -14.54 -13.78 4.98
CA PRO A 243 -14.69 -14.70 3.86
C PRO A 243 -13.68 -15.84 3.90
N ASP A 244 -14.06 -16.99 3.34
CA ASP A 244 -13.23 -18.17 3.19
C ASP A 244 -12.68 -18.74 4.53
N GLY A 245 -13.30 -18.36 5.68
CA GLY A 245 -12.96 -18.86 7.02
C GLY A 245 -11.64 -18.32 7.57
N ASN A 246 -11.09 -17.26 7.01
CA ASN A 246 -9.82 -16.65 7.43
C ASN A 246 -9.95 -15.83 8.74
N ASN A 247 -10.38 -16.47 9.83
CA ASN A 247 -10.74 -15.81 11.08
C ASN A 247 -9.57 -15.67 12.07
N ASP A 248 -8.39 -16.23 11.77
CA ASP A 248 -7.21 -16.20 12.64
C ASP A 248 -6.33 -14.94 12.44
N VAL A 249 -6.91 -13.91 11.79
CA VAL A 249 -6.23 -12.63 11.56
C VAL A 249 -6.63 -11.60 12.61
N ASP A 250 -5.71 -10.69 12.91
CA ASP A 250 -5.99 -9.55 13.78
C ASP A 250 -6.97 -8.58 13.10
N THR A 251 -8.11 -8.34 13.76
CA THR A 251 -9.15 -7.38 13.37
C THR A 251 -9.32 -6.26 14.40
N MET A 252 -8.40 -6.19 15.38
CA MET A 252 -8.43 -5.21 16.45
C MET A 252 -7.76 -3.91 16.03
N TYR A 253 -8.53 -2.85 15.87
CA TYR A 253 -8.03 -1.52 15.59
C TYR A 253 -8.39 -0.58 16.74
N GLN A 254 -7.37 0.06 17.35
CA GLN A 254 -7.54 0.96 18.51
C GLN A 254 -8.37 0.34 19.66
N GLY A 255 -8.22 -0.97 19.90
CA GLY A 255 -8.93 -1.70 20.96
C GLY A 255 -10.36 -2.10 20.61
N LYS A 256 -10.81 -1.92 19.37
CA LYS A 256 -12.15 -2.30 18.87
C LYS A 256 -12.03 -3.38 17.80
N ASN A 257 -12.90 -4.37 17.85
CA ASN A 257 -12.98 -5.35 16.76
C ASN A 257 -13.82 -4.78 15.61
N LEU A 258 -13.15 -4.33 14.53
CA LEU A 258 -13.83 -3.74 13.39
C LEU A 258 -14.30 -4.78 12.35
N GLY A 259 -13.94 -6.07 12.52
CA GLY A 259 -14.33 -7.16 11.63
C GLY A 259 -13.52 -7.24 10.33
N PHE A 260 -12.71 -6.27 10.02
CA PHE A 260 -11.79 -6.27 8.89
C PHE A 260 -10.37 -6.53 9.39
N ALA A 261 -9.59 -7.29 8.64
CA ALA A 261 -8.20 -7.52 8.99
C ALA A 261 -7.43 -6.20 9.13
N VAL A 262 -6.68 -6.03 10.21
CA VAL A 262 -5.62 -5.02 10.25
C VAL A 262 -4.56 -5.46 9.25
N ASP A 263 -4.25 -4.59 8.31
CA ASP A 263 -3.52 -4.92 7.11
C ASP A 263 -2.31 -4.00 6.89
N LYS A 264 -1.54 -4.29 5.88
CA LYS A 264 -0.49 -3.45 5.32
C LYS A 264 -0.62 -3.43 3.80
N VAL A 265 -0.18 -2.36 3.20
CA VAL A 265 -0.02 -2.30 1.74
C VAL A 265 1.38 -2.73 1.38
N VAL A 266 1.50 -3.64 0.42
CA VAL A 266 2.78 -4.17 -0.08
C VAL A 266 2.96 -3.90 -1.57
N ALA A 267 4.20 -3.96 -2.02
CA ALA A 267 4.52 -4.01 -3.43
C ALA A 267 4.32 -5.43 -3.97
N VAL A 268 3.87 -5.52 -5.22
CA VAL A 268 3.83 -6.76 -6.00
C VAL A 268 4.55 -6.50 -7.32
N LEU A 269 5.43 -7.41 -7.69
CA LEU A 269 6.16 -7.37 -8.95
C LEU A 269 5.85 -8.63 -9.77
N ASN A 270 5.85 -8.50 -11.09
CA ASN A 270 5.98 -9.65 -11.97
C ASN A 270 7.27 -10.40 -11.64
N LYS A 271 7.24 -11.71 -11.63
CA LYS A 271 8.37 -12.55 -11.16
C LYS A 271 9.60 -12.41 -12.04
N ASP A 272 9.43 -12.48 -13.37
CA ASP A 272 10.55 -12.37 -14.31
C ASP A 272 11.20 -10.98 -14.20
N PHE A 273 10.38 -9.91 -14.10
CA PHE A 273 10.89 -8.57 -13.85
C PHE A 273 11.67 -8.50 -12.54
N ALA A 274 11.18 -9.13 -11.47
CA ALA A 274 11.82 -9.11 -10.16
C ALA A 274 13.17 -9.85 -10.18
N GLU A 275 13.26 -10.98 -10.86
CA GLU A 275 14.49 -11.77 -11.01
C GLU A 275 15.57 -10.98 -11.76
N ASP A 276 15.19 -10.26 -12.81
CA ASP A 276 16.10 -9.46 -13.63
C ASP A 276 16.48 -8.10 -12.99
N ASN A 277 15.72 -7.63 -12.01
CA ASN A 277 15.84 -6.27 -11.46
C ASN A 277 15.98 -6.20 -9.93
N PRO A 278 17.05 -6.76 -9.34
CA PRO A 278 17.25 -6.82 -7.89
C PRO A 278 17.30 -5.44 -7.23
N ALA A 279 17.74 -4.39 -7.93
CA ALA A 279 17.70 -3.03 -7.43
C ALA A 279 16.26 -2.51 -7.27
N ALA A 280 15.37 -2.79 -8.21
CA ALA A 280 13.95 -2.42 -8.12
C ALA A 280 13.27 -3.16 -6.98
N VAL A 281 13.48 -4.47 -6.86
CA VAL A 281 12.97 -5.29 -5.75
C VAL A 281 13.42 -4.71 -4.41
N LYS A 282 14.73 -4.43 -4.28
CA LYS A 282 15.29 -3.89 -3.03
C LYS A 282 14.70 -2.52 -2.70
N PHE A 283 14.58 -1.61 -3.67
CA PHE A 283 13.98 -0.31 -3.46
C PHE A 283 12.52 -0.43 -3.00
N LEU A 284 11.69 -1.19 -3.73
CA LEU A 284 10.28 -1.39 -3.39
C LEU A 284 10.08 -2.13 -2.07
N SER A 285 11.08 -2.92 -1.62
CA SER A 285 11.06 -3.54 -0.29
C SER A 285 11.30 -2.56 0.86
N LEU A 286 11.89 -1.41 0.60
CA LEU A 286 12.28 -0.41 1.60
C LEU A 286 11.34 0.79 1.63
N VAL A 287 10.68 1.12 0.52
CA VAL A 287 9.74 2.26 0.46
C VAL A 287 8.67 2.09 1.52
N GLN A 288 8.53 3.12 2.35
CA GLN A 288 7.52 3.18 3.39
C GLN A 288 7.00 4.61 3.53
N ILE A 289 5.69 4.76 3.51
CA ILE A 289 4.98 6.02 3.68
C ILE A 289 4.17 5.89 4.97
N SER A 290 4.16 6.94 5.79
CA SER A 290 3.34 6.94 7.00
C SER A 290 1.85 7.13 6.67
N THR A 291 0.97 6.59 7.51
CA THR A 291 -0.48 6.85 7.39
C THR A 291 -0.80 8.34 7.53
N ALA A 292 0.03 9.10 8.27
CA ALA A 292 -0.11 10.54 8.39
C ALA A 292 0.21 11.26 7.07
N ASP A 293 1.27 10.86 6.37
CA ASP A 293 1.64 11.44 5.07
C ASP A 293 0.57 11.16 4.01
N GLU A 294 0.06 9.92 3.95
CA GLU A 294 -1.03 9.53 3.05
C GLU A 294 -2.31 10.33 3.36
N SER A 295 -2.67 10.49 4.65
CA SER A 295 -3.82 11.29 5.06
C SER A 295 -3.66 12.77 4.72
N ASN A 296 -2.46 13.33 4.92
CA ASN A 296 -2.16 14.72 4.55
C ASN A 296 -2.24 14.94 3.04
N GLN A 297 -1.76 13.98 2.24
CA GLN A 297 -1.89 14.01 0.80
C GLN A 297 -3.36 13.97 0.38
N ASN A 298 -4.13 13.07 0.96
CA ASN A 298 -5.56 12.94 0.67
C ASN A 298 -6.33 14.21 1.05
N LEU A 299 -5.92 14.91 2.12
CA LEU A 299 -6.50 16.20 2.49
C LEU A 299 -6.21 17.30 1.45
N LYS A 300 -4.99 17.37 0.89
CA LYS A 300 -4.68 18.30 -0.23
C LYS A 300 -5.58 18.04 -1.44
N MET A 301 -5.83 16.77 -1.76
CA MET A 301 -6.72 16.39 -2.86
C MET A 301 -8.16 16.85 -2.60
N GLN A 302 -8.66 16.67 -1.40
CA GLN A 302 -9.98 17.16 -0.98
C GLN A 302 -10.08 18.69 -1.07
N GLN A 303 -8.98 19.41 -0.85
CA GLN A 303 -8.87 20.88 -0.98
C GLN A 303 -8.73 21.35 -2.43
N GLY A 304 -8.68 20.45 -3.42
CA GLY A 304 -8.71 20.75 -4.84
C GLY A 304 -7.46 20.36 -5.63
N GLU A 305 -6.36 19.98 -4.97
CA GLU A 305 -5.10 19.56 -5.63
C GLU A 305 -5.13 18.06 -5.97
N LYS A 306 -6.06 17.65 -6.85
CA LYS A 306 -6.38 16.25 -7.13
C LYS A 306 -6.01 15.76 -8.54
N LYS A 307 -5.44 16.65 -9.38
CA LYS A 307 -4.99 16.23 -10.71
C LYS A 307 -3.73 15.35 -10.59
N PRO A 308 -3.50 14.41 -11.51
CA PRO A 308 -2.27 13.62 -11.52
C PRO A 308 -0.99 14.45 -11.38
N ALA A 309 -0.91 15.59 -12.08
CA ALA A 309 0.24 16.50 -12.00
C ALA A 309 0.44 17.12 -10.61
N ASP A 310 -0.65 17.41 -9.87
CA ASP A 310 -0.56 17.89 -8.49
C ASP A 310 0.02 16.79 -7.58
N ILE A 311 -0.47 15.56 -7.71
CA ILE A 311 -0.04 14.42 -6.91
C ILE A 311 1.42 14.09 -7.21
N THR A 312 1.84 14.10 -8.48
CA THR A 312 3.25 13.92 -8.87
C THR A 312 4.15 15.01 -8.25
N ARG A 313 3.70 16.26 -8.23
CA ARG A 313 4.43 17.36 -7.56
C ARG A 313 4.55 17.11 -6.06
N HIS A 314 3.46 16.71 -5.39
CA HIS A 314 3.47 16.42 -3.96
C HIS A 314 4.40 15.24 -3.62
N ALA A 315 4.46 14.21 -4.47
CA ALA A 315 5.39 13.09 -4.29
C ALA A 315 6.85 13.56 -4.34
N LYS A 316 7.20 14.44 -5.29
CA LYS A 316 8.54 15.04 -5.37
C LYS A 316 8.85 15.93 -4.15
N GLU A 317 7.90 16.74 -3.70
CA GLU A 317 8.04 17.54 -2.48
C GLU A 317 8.28 16.64 -1.26
N TRP A 318 7.57 15.51 -1.17
CA TRP A 318 7.75 14.52 -0.10
C TRP A 318 9.14 13.88 -0.15
N VAL A 319 9.61 13.48 -1.33
CA VAL A 319 10.98 12.94 -1.53
C VAL A 319 12.02 13.95 -1.08
N VAL A 320 11.87 15.24 -1.40
CA VAL A 320 12.79 16.30 -0.92
C VAL A 320 12.75 16.42 0.60
N ALA A 321 11.56 16.38 1.20
CA ALA A 321 11.42 16.48 2.66
C ALA A 321 11.99 15.26 3.41
N HIS A 322 12.02 14.10 2.77
CA HIS A 322 12.52 12.83 3.33
C HIS A 322 13.84 12.37 2.69
N ARG A 323 14.62 13.31 2.15
CA ARG A 323 15.79 13.03 1.30
C ARG A 323 16.78 12.08 1.95
N GLN A 324 17.08 12.25 3.24
CA GLN A 324 18.03 11.37 3.93
C GLN A 324 17.59 9.90 3.87
N GLN A 325 16.38 9.61 4.27
CA GLN A 325 15.82 8.25 4.25
C GLN A 325 15.74 7.71 2.82
N PHE A 326 15.33 8.54 1.88
CA PHE A 326 15.21 8.16 0.48
C PHE A 326 16.59 7.82 -0.13
N ASP A 327 17.65 8.57 0.20
CA ASP A 327 19.02 8.27 -0.20
C ASP A 327 19.53 6.94 0.37
N GLU A 328 19.18 6.62 1.62
CA GLU A 328 19.52 5.33 2.24
C GLU A 328 18.85 4.16 1.46
N TRP A 329 17.61 4.32 1.04
CA TRP A 329 16.92 3.33 0.21
C TRP A 329 17.58 3.15 -1.16
N LEU A 330 17.94 4.26 -1.82
CA LEU A 330 18.60 4.23 -3.12
C LEU A 330 20.00 3.58 -3.02
N GLN A 331 20.77 3.90 -1.98
CA GLN A 331 22.08 3.30 -1.75
C GLN A 331 21.99 1.79 -1.53
N ALA A 332 21.05 1.33 -0.70
CA ALA A 332 20.82 -0.09 -0.48
C ALA A 332 20.42 -0.83 -1.77
N SER A 333 19.64 -0.16 -2.61
CA SER A 333 19.17 -0.70 -3.90
C SER A 333 20.30 -0.83 -4.92
N ARG A 334 21.20 0.15 -5.02
CA ARG A 334 22.42 0.06 -5.85
C ARG A 334 23.32 -1.07 -5.40
N ALA A 335 23.46 -1.25 -4.08
CA ALA A 335 24.26 -2.35 -3.54
C ALA A 335 23.68 -3.72 -3.88
N ALA A 336 22.34 -3.88 -3.88
CA ALA A 336 21.69 -5.14 -4.24
C ALA A 336 21.95 -5.55 -5.69
N ALA A 337 21.94 -4.60 -6.63
CA ALA A 337 22.30 -4.88 -8.02
C ALA A 337 23.74 -5.42 -8.18
N THR A 338 24.69 -4.88 -7.42
CA THR A 338 26.08 -5.32 -7.46
C THR A 338 26.29 -6.72 -6.90
N GLN A 339 25.49 -7.12 -5.91
CA GLN A 339 25.55 -8.46 -5.31
C GLN A 339 24.98 -9.54 -6.24
N ALA A 340 23.95 -9.24 -6.99
CA ALA A 340 23.33 -10.16 -7.93
C ALA A 340 24.18 -10.39 -9.21
N SER A 341 25.12 -9.47 -9.50
CA SER A 341 26.04 -9.58 -10.66
C SER A 341 27.29 -10.41 -10.37
N LYS A 342 27.45 -10.96 -9.17
CA LYS A 342 28.57 -11.84 -8.74
C LYS A 342 28.17 -13.29 -8.71
#